data_bc991f2650f52849df8c20e637ae734b
#
_entry.id   bc991f2650f52849df8c20e637ae734b
#
_cell.length_a   1.000
_cell.length_b   1.000
_cell.length_c   1.000
_cell.angle_alpha   90.00
_cell.angle_beta   90.00
_cell.angle_gamma   90.00
#
_symmetry.space_group_name_H-M   'P 1'
#
loop_
_entity.id
_entity.type
_entity.pdbx_description
1 polymer ?
#
loop_
_entity_poly.entity_id
_entity_poly.type
_entity_poly.pdbx_seq_one_letter_code
_entity_poly.pdbx_strand_id
1 'polypeptide(L)'
;MLGKIIELFMHNKIIQLIVAAVIFDTIFGVIRAAKERKFNSCFGIDGAIRKISMIVSLCGLLIVDYLVKINLIGFVPEQVRTWIGVETIGAAEFFGLLYIAYEIVSILKNMYLCGLPVKRVWSVVRNFLSNYTDELPDSDEIPESQVEGMTAQQEAKSIQEKVITTEKRL
;
A
#
# COMPACT_ATOMS: atom_id res chain seq x y z
N MET A 1 -2.49 -34.70 1.83
CA MET A 1 -2.95 -33.56 1.03
C MET A 1 -2.76 -32.25 1.78
N LEU A 2 -3.33 -32.09 2.98
CA LEU A 2 -3.20 -30.86 3.78
C LEU A 2 -1.75 -30.45 4.04
N GLY A 3 -0.85 -31.38 4.41
CA GLY A 3 0.55 -31.09 4.65
C GLY A 3 1.28 -30.50 3.43
N LYS A 4 1.00 -31.00 2.21
CA LYS A 4 1.56 -30.44 0.98
C LYS A 4 1.06 -29.03 0.67
N ILE A 5 -0.21 -28.73 0.98
CA ILE A 5 -0.78 -27.39 0.79
C ILE A 5 -0.14 -26.41 1.78
N ILE A 6 0.04 -26.82 3.03
CA ILE A 6 0.75 -26.00 4.03
C ILE A 6 2.20 -25.76 3.61
N GLU A 7 2.89 -26.78 3.15
CA GLU A 7 4.26 -26.66 2.64
C GLU A 7 4.34 -25.69 1.44
N LEU A 8 3.40 -25.83 0.46
CA LEU A 8 3.31 -24.93 -0.68
C LEU A 8 3.05 -23.48 -0.25
N PHE A 9 2.15 -23.29 0.69
CA PHE A 9 1.85 -21.96 1.27
C PHE A 9 3.09 -21.34 1.93
N MET A 10 3.79 -22.10 2.77
CA MET A 10 4.95 -21.61 3.52
C MET A 10 6.18 -21.34 2.62
N HIS A 11 6.32 -22.01 1.48
CA HIS A 11 7.45 -21.83 0.57
C HIS A 11 7.17 -20.86 -0.57
N ASN A 12 5.91 -20.43 -0.78
CA ASN A 12 5.56 -19.50 -1.83
C ASN A 12 6.03 -18.07 -1.46
N LYS A 13 6.97 -17.54 -2.23
CA LYS A 13 7.58 -16.21 -1.97
C LYS A 13 6.57 -15.06 -2.07
N ILE A 14 5.58 -15.18 -2.96
CA ILE A 14 4.53 -14.16 -3.14
C ILE A 14 3.66 -14.09 -1.90
N ILE A 15 3.29 -15.25 -1.33
CA ILE A 15 2.52 -15.30 -0.09
C ILE A 15 3.31 -14.73 1.08
N GLN A 16 4.59 -15.06 1.20
CA GLN A 16 5.45 -14.46 2.23
C GLN A 16 5.50 -12.92 2.08
N LEU A 17 5.60 -12.44 0.84
CA LEU A 17 5.62 -11.01 0.56
C LEU A 17 4.30 -10.32 0.90
N ILE A 18 3.16 -10.96 0.62
CA ILE A 18 1.83 -10.45 1.02
C ILE A 18 1.72 -10.37 2.54
N VAL A 19 2.12 -11.43 3.26
CA VAL A 19 2.08 -11.43 4.72
C VAL A 19 2.95 -10.29 5.27
N ALA A 20 4.13 -10.08 4.71
CA ALA A 20 4.98 -8.95 5.07
C ALA A 20 4.29 -7.61 4.76
N ALA A 21 3.71 -7.42 3.58
CA ALA A 21 3.00 -6.21 3.20
C ALA A 21 1.83 -5.91 4.13
N VAL A 22 1.02 -6.92 4.47
CA VAL A 22 -0.09 -6.81 5.44
C VAL A 22 0.40 -6.38 6.82
N ILE A 23 1.53 -6.90 7.28
CA ILE A 23 2.13 -6.51 8.55
C ILE A 23 2.57 -5.04 8.49
N PHE A 24 3.28 -4.63 7.44
CA PHE A 24 3.73 -3.25 7.27
C PHE A 24 2.56 -2.27 7.19
N ASP A 25 1.52 -2.57 6.40
CA ASP A 25 0.33 -1.72 6.33
C ASP A 25 -0.36 -1.60 7.68
N THR A 26 -0.46 -2.70 8.43
CA THR A 26 -1.04 -2.68 9.78
C THR A 26 -0.23 -1.81 10.73
N ILE A 27 1.11 -1.90 10.69
CA ILE A 27 2.00 -1.06 11.51
C ILE A 27 1.78 0.43 11.18
N PHE A 28 1.83 0.81 9.90
CA PHE A 28 1.62 2.20 9.49
C PHE A 28 0.20 2.68 9.79
N GLY A 29 -0.81 1.83 9.66
CA GLY A 29 -2.18 2.13 10.07
C GLY A 29 -2.31 2.43 11.57
N VAL A 30 -1.64 1.64 12.42
CA VAL A 30 -1.60 1.86 13.88
C VAL A 30 -0.84 3.15 14.21
N ILE A 31 0.31 3.40 13.58
CA ILE A 31 1.08 4.65 13.78
C ILE A 31 0.22 5.86 13.40
N ARG A 32 -0.50 5.79 12.27
CA ARG A 32 -1.44 6.82 11.85
C ARG A 32 -2.52 7.06 12.89
N ALA A 33 -3.22 5.99 13.33
CA ALA A 33 -4.28 6.09 14.33
C ALA A 33 -3.79 6.68 15.65
N ALA A 34 -2.57 6.32 16.07
CA ALA A 34 -1.92 6.89 17.24
C ALA A 34 -1.62 8.39 17.09
N LYS A 35 -1.10 8.80 15.92
CA LYS A 35 -0.80 10.19 15.61
C LYS A 35 -2.06 11.05 15.56
N GLU A 36 -3.12 10.57 14.89
CA GLU A 36 -4.39 11.28 14.77
C GLU A 36 -5.22 11.24 16.05
N ARG A 37 -4.81 10.48 17.07
CA ARG A 37 -5.56 10.21 18.31
C ARG A 37 -7.00 9.72 18.05
N LYS A 38 -7.23 9.13 16.89
CA LYS A 38 -8.54 8.62 16.44
C LYS A 38 -8.47 7.09 16.35
N PHE A 39 -8.55 6.41 17.48
CA PHE A 39 -8.74 4.96 17.51
C PHE A 39 -10.22 4.67 17.29
N ASN A 40 -10.60 4.31 16.05
CA ASN A 40 -11.94 3.84 15.75
C ASN A 40 -11.92 2.33 15.50
N SER A 41 -12.53 1.59 16.42
CA SER A 41 -12.56 0.12 16.37
C SER A 41 -13.23 -0.41 15.09
N CYS A 42 -14.24 0.30 14.55
CA CYS A 42 -14.92 -0.13 13.33
C CYS A 42 -13.98 -0.15 12.13
N PHE A 43 -13.20 0.92 11.90
CA PHE A 43 -12.21 0.95 10.81
C PHE A 43 -11.11 -0.09 10.97
N GLY A 44 -10.69 -0.37 12.21
CA GLY A 44 -9.72 -1.42 12.50
C GLY A 44 -10.26 -2.82 12.14
N ILE A 45 -11.52 -3.09 12.46
CA ILE A 45 -12.19 -4.36 12.16
C ILE A 45 -12.36 -4.53 10.64
N ASP A 46 -12.83 -3.52 9.92
CA ASP A 46 -13.00 -3.57 8.47
C ASP A 46 -11.68 -3.83 7.75
N GLY A 47 -10.61 -3.15 8.18
CA GLY A 47 -9.26 -3.40 7.68
C GLY A 47 -8.79 -4.83 7.94
N ALA A 48 -9.04 -5.36 9.14
CA ALA A 48 -8.68 -6.73 9.51
C ALA A 48 -9.47 -7.77 8.70
N ILE A 49 -10.78 -7.59 8.52
CA ILE A 49 -11.63 -8.48 7.73
C ILE A 49 -11.11 -8.56 6.29
N ARG A 50 -10.79 -7.42 5.68
CA ARG A 50 -10.24 -7.36 4.31
C ARG A 50 -8.95 -8.14 4.18
N LYS A 51 -8.01 -7.96 5.09
CA LYS A 51 -6.72 -8.66 5.11
C LYS A 51 -6.87 -10.18 5.31
N ILE A 52 -7.74 -10.59 6.22
CA ILE A 52 -8.05 -12.00 6.43
C ILE A 52 -8.68 -12.59 5.15
N SER A 53 -9.61 -11.88 4.52
CA SER A 53 -10.25 -12.32 3.28
C SER A 53 -9.25 -12.49 2.13
N MET A 54 -8.26 -11.59 2.00
CA MET A 54 -7.17 -11.72 1.03
C MET A 54 -6.37 -13.02 1.27
N ILE A 55 -5.97 -13.30 2.50
CA ILE A 55 -5.20 -14.51 2.83
C ILE A 55 -6.04 -15.77 2.58
N VAL A 56 -7.31 -15.78 2.99
CA VAL A 56 -8.23 -16.91 2.77
C VAL A 56 -8.44 -17.16 1.27
N SER A 57 -8.63 -16.10 0.47
CA SER A 57 -8.79 -16.25 -0.99
C SER A 57 -7.54 -16.80 -1.64
N LEU A 58 -6.34 -16.39 -1.22
CA LEU A 58 -5.09 -16.96 -1.73
C LEU A 58 -4.92 -18.43 -1.35
N CYS A 59 -5.31 -18.84 -0.14
CA CYS A 59 -5.34 -20.26 0.23
C CYS A 59 -6.26 -21.04 -0.70
N GLY A 60 -7.44 -20.51 -1.02
CA GLY A 60 -8.37 -21.11 -1.97
C GLY A 60 -7.77 -21.24 -3.37
N LEU A 61 -7.13 -20.17 -3.88
CA LEU A 61 -6.49 -20.16 -5.18
C LEU A 61 -5.30 -21.13 -5.27
N LEU A 62 -4.51 -21.26 -4.20
CA LEU A 62 -3.44 -22.28 -4.13
C LEU A 62 -3.98 -23.70 -4.25
N ILE A 63 -5.14 -23.98 -3.63
CA ILE A 63 -5.80 -25.27 -3.76
C ILE A 63 -6.22 -25.51 -5.23
N VAL A 64 -6.78 -24.48 -5.88
CA VAL A 64 -7.16 -24.53 -7.29
C VAL A 64 -5.92 -24.79 -8.17
N ASP A 65 -4.83 -24.04 -7.97
CA ASP A 65 -3.60 -24.22 -8.73
C ASP A 65 -2.98 -25.60 -8.52
N TYR A 66 -3.06 -26.13 -7.30
CA TYR A 66 -2.59 -27.49 -7.00
C TYR A 66 -3.40 -28.56 -7.73
N LEU A 67 -4.72 -28.38 -7.86
CA LEU A 67 -5.61 -29.33 -8.50
C LEU A 67 -5.60 -29.24 -10.03
N VAL A 68 -5.60 -28.00 -10.56
CA VAL A 68 -5.79 -27.73 -12.01
C VAL A 68 -4.47 -27.44 -12.71
N LYS A 69 -3.39 -27.12 -11.98
CA LYS A 69 -2.08 -26.73 -12.52
C LYS A 69 -2.18 -25.60 -13.54
N ILE A 70 -2.85 -24.52 -13.15
CA ILE A 70 -3.02 -23.34 -13.99
C ILE A 70 -1.64 -22.71 -14.25
N ASN A 71 -1.39 -22.33 -15.50
CA ASN A 71 -0.22 -21.55 -15.89
C ASN A 71 -0.67 -20.39 -16.77
N LEU A 72 -0.79 -19.21 -16.20
CA LEU A 72 -1.28 -17.99 -16.86
C LEU A 72 -0.30 -17.43 -17.89
N ILE A 73 0.99 -17.79 -17.79
CA ILE A 73 2.03 -17.38 -18.75
C ILE A 73 2.47 -18.49 -19.68
N GLY A 74 1.72 -19.58 -19.74
CA GLY A 74 2.03 -20.73 -20.59
C GLY A 74 2.08 -20.41 -22.09
N PHE A 75 1.45 -19.32 -22.52
CA PHE A 75 1.50 -18.81 -23.91
C PHE A 75 2.79 -18.02 -24.21
N VAL A 76 3.58 -17.65 -23.20
CA VAL A 76 4.86 -16.94 -23.37
C VAL A 76 5.95 -17.95 -23.75
N PRO A 77 6.75 -17.71 -24.80
CA PRO A 77 7.84 -18.61 -25.18
C PRO A 77 8.80 -18.91 -24.02
N GLU A 78 9.26 -20.15 -23.95
CA GLU A 78 10.12 -20.61 -22.86
C GLU A 78 11.41 -19.77 -22.70
N GLN A 79 11.99 -19.36 -23.82
CA GLN A 79 13.19 -18.51 -23.81
C GLN A 79 12.96 -17.18 -23.08
N VAL A 80 11.77 -16.57 -23.25
CA VAL A 80 11.41 -15.33 -22.58
C VAL A 80 11.15 -15.57 -21.09
N ARG A 81 10.45 -16.66 -20.75
CA ARG A 81 10.18 -17.04 -19.35
C ARG A 81 11.47 -17.31 -18.59
N THR A 82 12.40 -18.03 -19.19
CA THR A 82 13.73 -18.32 -18.63
C THR A 82 14.55 -17.04 -18.45
N TRP A 83 14.48 -16.11 -19.43
CA TRP A 83 15.18 -14.83 -19.35
C TRP A 83 14.65 -13.95 -18.21
N ILE A 84 13.33 -13.95 -17.97
CA ILE A 84 12.70 -13.23 -16.86
C ILE A 84 12.89 -13.96 -15.51
N GLY A 85 13.29 -15.24 -15.56
CA GLY A 85 13.44 -16.09 -14.37
C GLY A 85 12.12 -16.56 -13.75
N VAL A 86 11.03 -16.57 -14.56
CA VAL A 86 9.70 -16.99 -14.13
C VAL A 86 9.20 -18.10 -15.08
N GLU A 87 9.10 -19.32 -14.60
CA GLU A 87 8.68 -20.47 -15.41
C GLU A 87 7.15 -20.58 -15.51
N THR A 88 6.47 -20.35 -14.40
CA THR A 88 5.01 -20.48 -14.28
C THR A 88 4.45 -19.38 -13.40
N ILE A 89 3.25 -18.92 -13.69
CA ILE A 89 2.44 -18.07 -12.80
C ILE A 89 1.07 -18.73 -12.71
N GLY A 90 0.72 -19.20 -11.53
CA GLY A 90 -0.61 -19.70 -11.20
C GLY A 90 -1.59 -18.58 -10.88
N ALA A 91 -2.83 -18.94 -10.60
CA ALA A 91 -3.85 -17.98 -10.20
C ALA A 91 -3.51 -17.35 -8.84
N ALA A 92 -2.97 -18.12 -7.91
CA ALA A 92 -2.57 -17.60 -6.59
C ALA A 92 -1.46 -16.55 -6.70
N GLU A 93 -0.43 -16.78 -7.54
CA GLU A 93 0.63 -15.80 -7.77
C GLU A 93 0.10 -14.53 -8.44
N PHE A 94 -0.78 -14.67 -9.43
CA PHE A 94 -1.35 -13.53 -10.15
C PHE A 94 -2.18 -12.65 -9.21
N PHE A 95 -3.14 -13.22 -8.51
CA PHE A 95 -3.96 -12.46 -7.56
C PHE A 95 -3.13 -11.98 -6.36
N GLY A 96 -2.13 -12.75 -5.96
CA GLY A 96 -1.17 -12.35 -4.95
C GLY A 96 -0.43 -11.06 -5.30
N LEU A 97 0.02 -10.91 -6.55
CA LEU A 97 0.65 -9.68 -7.03
C LEU A 97 -0.32 -8.49 -7.02
N LEU A 98 -1.60 -8.70 -7.36
CA LEU A 98 -2.61 -7.65 -7.26
C LEU A 98 -2.85 -7.22 -5.79
N TYR A 99 -2.88 -8.16 -4.86
CA TYR A 99 -3.01 -7.86 -3.44
C TYR A 99 -1.78 -7.13 -2.89
N ILE A 100 -0.57 -7.50 -3.32
CA ILE A 100 0.65 -6.76 -2.97
C ILE A 100 0.56 -5.31 -3.47
N ALA A 101 0.14 -5.09 -4.71
CA ALA A 101 -0.03 -3.75 -5.25
C ALA A 101 -1.04 -2.93 -4.43
N TYR A 102 -2.15 -3.54 -4.03
CA TYR A 102 -3.14 -2.91 -3.16
C TYR A 102 -2.56 -2.53 -1.79
N GLU A 103 -1.84 -3.46 -1.13
CA GLU A 103 -1.20 -3.19 0.17
C GLU A 103 -0.12 -2.10 0.06
N ILE A 104 0.66 -2.06 -1.03
CA ILE A 104 1.64 -0.99 -1.27
C ILE A 104 0.96 0.39 -1.34
N VAL A 105 -0.17 0.50 -2.02
CA VAL A 105 -0.95 1.75 -2.09
C VAL A 105 -1.45 2.14 -0.70
N SER A 106 -1.95 1.19 0.08
CA SER A 106 -2.42 1.42 1.46
C SER A 106 -1.28 1.87 2.38
N ILE A 107 -0.12 1.20 2.31
CA ILE A 107 1.09 1.58 3.04
C ILE A 107 1.50 3.02 2.69
N LEU A 108 1.57 3.34 1.41
CA LEU A 108 1.96 4.66 0.92
C LEU A 108 1.00 5.76 1.40
N LYS A 109 -0.32 5.48 1.38
CA LYS A 109 -1.34 6.35 1.96
C LYS A 109 -1.10 6.58 3.45
N ASN A 110 -0.92 5.51 4.22
CA ASN A 110 -0.68 5.61 5.65
C ASN A 110 0.62 6.36 5.97
N MET A 111 1.70 6.13 5.21
CA MET A 111 2.95 6.87 5.32
C MET A 111 2.76 8.37 5.05
N TYR A 112 2.00 8.71 4.00
CA TYR A 112 1.68 10.10 3.67
C TYR A 112 0.92 10.79 4.81
N LEU A 113 -0.12 10.14 5.35
CA LEU A 113 -0.91 10.67 6.47
C LEU A 113 -0.11 10.74 7.79
N CYS A 114 0.90 9.88 7.96
CA CYS A 114 1.87 10.00 9.03
C CYS A 114 2.84 11.19 8.88
N GLY A 115 2.83 11.89 7.73
CA GLY A 115 3.72 13.04 7.46
C GLY A 115 5.10 12.66 6.98
N LEU A 116 5.30 11.42 6.52
CA LEU A 116 6.57 11.00 5.91
C LEU A 116 6.77 11.69 4.54
N PRO A 117 8.02 11.90 4.09
CA PRO A 117 8.33 12.66 2.88
C PRO A 117 8.00 11.90 1.57
N VAL A 118 6.84 11.27 1.51
CA VAL A 118 6.36 10.48 0.36
C VAL A 118 5.34 11.23 -0.51
N LYS A 119 5.14 12.53 -0.26
CA LYS A 119 4.10 13.35 -0.91
C LYS A 119 4.14 13.27 -2.45
N ARG A 120 5.34 13.32 -3.06
CA ARG A 120 5.49 13.25 -4.52
C ARG A 120 5.01 11.92 -5.08
N VAL A 121 5.43 10.82 -4.46
CA VAL A 121 5.05 9.47 -4.89
C VAL A 121 3.55 9.26 -4.69
N TRP A 122 3.03 9.68 -3.53
CA TRP A 122 1.60 9.59 -3.23
C TRP A 122 0.76 10.37 -4.24
N SER A 123 1.13 11.60 -4.60
CA SER A 123 0.37 12.40 -5.58
C SER A 123 0.30 11.74 -6.96
N VAL A 124 1.39 11.13 -7.43
CA VAL A 124 1.42 10.41 -8.71
C VAL A 124 0.50 9.19 -8.65
N VAL A 125 0.62 8.36 -7.61
CA VAL A 125 -0.21 7.17 -7.44
C VAL A 125 -1.69 7.55 -7.30
N ARG A 126 -1.99 8.57 -6.50
CA ARG A 126 -3.36 9.07 -6.32
C ARG A 126 -3.96 9.56 -7.65
N ASN A 127 -3.25 10.40 -8.40
CA ASN A 127 -3.73 10.91 -9.69
C ASN A 127 -3.97 9.78 -10.71
N PHE A 128 -3.13 8.74 -10.68
CA PHE A 128 -3.35 7.57 -11.52
C PHE A 128 -4.60 6.81 -11.11
N LEU A 129 -4.79 6.56 -9.81
CA LEU A 129 -5.90 5.78 -9.29
C LEU A 129 -7.23 6.53 -9.28
N SER A 130 -7.25 7.86 -9.14
CA SER A 130 -8.48 8.66 -9.14
C SER A 130 -9.30 8.55 -10.43
N ASN A 131 -8.67 8.10 -11.53
CA ASN A 131 -9.38 7.81 -12.78
C ASN A 131 -10.12 6.47 -12.76
N TYR A 132 -9.87 5.62 -11.76
CA TYR A 132 -10.37 4.24 -11.71
C TYR A 132 -11.14 3.92 -10.42
N THR A 133 -11.06 4.74 -9.39
CA THR A 133 -11.71 4.49 -8.11
C THR A 133 -12.01 5.79 -7.36
N ASP A 134 -13.21 5.87 -6.81
CA ASP A 134 -13.65 6.96 -5.92
C ASP A 134 -13.32 6.67 -4.44
N GLU A 135 -12.69 5.53 -4.13
CA GLU A 135 -12.33 5.13 -2.76
C GLU A 135 -11.09 5.86 -2.20
N LEU A 136 -10.47 6.72 -3.00
CA LEU A 136 -9.33 7.50 -2.53
C LEU A 136 -9.82 8.70 -1.70
N PRO A 137 -9.19 8.98 -0.55
CA PRO A 137 -9.56 10.14 0.24
C PRO A 137 -9.38 11.42 -0.56
N ASP A 138 -10.37 12.31 -0.49
CA ASP A 138 -10.30 13.63 -1.10
C ASP A 138 -9.12 14.44 -0.57
N SER A 139 -8.69 15.43 -1.38
CA SER A 139 -7.56 16.31 -1.06
C SER A 139 -7.75 17.11 0.24
N ASP A 140 -9.00 17.22 0.70
CA ASP A 140 -9.41 18.02 1.84
C ASP A 140 -9.26 17.28 3.20
N GLU A 141 -8.94 15.98 3.19
CA GLU A 141 -8.54 15.23 4.38
C GLU A 141 -7.04 15.37 4.71
N ILE A 142 -6.45 16.53 4.44
CA ILE A 142 -5.17 16.89 5.06
C ILE A 142 -5.46 17.07 6.55
N PRO A 143 -4.84 16.28 7.46
CA PRO A 143 -5.05 16.50 8.88
C PRO A 143 -4.80 17.96 9.22
N GLU A 144 -5.72 18.60 9.93
CA GLU A 144 -5.62 20.01 10.36
C GLU A 144 -4.24 20.34 10.94
N SER A 145 -3.61 19.37 11.61
CA SER A 145 -2.22 19.50 12.12
C SER A 145 -1.14 19.71 11.04
N GLN A 146 -1.40 19.38 9.77
CA GLN A 146 -0.47 19.68 8.68
C GLN A 146 -0.78 21.02 8.03
N VAL A 147 -2.02 21.45 8.05
CA VAL A 147 -2.43 22.79 7.58
C VAL A 147 -1.88 23.85 8.54
N GLU A 148 -2.00 23.66 9.85
CA GLU A 148 -1.42 24.56 10.85
C GLU A 148 0.12 24.64 10.75
N GLY A 149 0.80 23.52 10.53
CA GLY A 149 2.26 23.50 10.34
C GLY A 149 2.70 24.20 9.05
N MET A 150 1.91 24.12 7.97
CA MET A 150 2.21 24.78 6.69
C MET A 150 1.89 26.29 6.76
N THR A 151 0.80 26.68 7.42
CA THR A 151 0.43 28.10 7.61
C THR A 151 1.45 28.80 8.52
N ALA A 152 1.85 28.16 9.62
CA ALA A 152 2.87 28.70 10.53
C ALA A 152 4.24 28.87 9.84
N GLN A 153 4.66 27.93 8.98
CA GLN A 153 5.89 28.05 8.21
C GLN A 153 5.81 29.10 7.10
N GLN A 154 4.65 29.27 6.50
CA GLN A 154 4.41 30.28 5.48
C GLN A 154 4.36 31.70 6.08
N GLU A 155 3.73 31.86 7.23
CA GLU A 155 3.72 33.11 8.00
C GLU A 155 5.12 33.46 8.52
N ALA A 156 5.87 32.51 9.07
CA ALA A 156 7.24 32.72 9.51
C ALA A 156 8.16 33.17 8.36
N LYS A 157 8.03 32.55 7.17
CA LYS A 157 8.77 33.00 5.96
C LYS A 157 8.37 34.40 5.51
N SER A 158 7.09 34.73 5.50
CA SER A 158 6.61 36.07 5.09
C SER A 158 7.05 37.17 6.04
N ILE A 159 7.12 36.90 7.34
CA ILE A 159 7.65 37.82 8.36
C ILE A 159 9.15 38.01 8.16
N GLN A 160 9.88 36.91 7.88
CA GLN A 160 11.34 37.00 7.69
C GLN A 160 11.70 37.76 6.42
N GLU A 161 10.94 37.60 5.31
CA GLU A 161 11.13 38.42 4.10
C GLU A 161 10.80 39.92 4.33
N LYS A 162 9.76 40.22 5.11
CA LYS A 162 9.43 41.62 5.45
C LYS A 162 10.52 42.26 6.29
N VAL A 163 11.09 41.56 7.28
CA VAL A 163 12.17 42.06 8.12
C VAL A 163 13.41 42.36 7.29
N ILE A 164 13.82 41.44 6.41
CA ILE A 164 14.99 41.62 5.52
C ILE A 164 14.77 42.77 4.54
N THR A 165 13.54 43.00 4.08
CA THR A 165 13.23 44.11 3.17
C THR A 165 13.21 45.46 3.86
N THR A 166 12.88 45.48 5.14
CA THR A 166 12.88 46.71 5.97
C THR A 166 14.31 47.12 6.36
N GLU A 167 15.18 46.15 6.72
CA GLU A 167 16.60 46.43 7.02
C GLU A 167 17.40 46.92 5.81
N LYS A 168 17.00 46.55 4.57
CA LYS A 168 17.64 47.07 3.33
C LYS A 168 17.21 48.48 2.95
N ARG A 169 16.21 49.05 3.60
CA ARG A 169 15.68 50.40 3.31
C ARG A 169 16.11 51.47 4.31
N LEU A 170 16.81 51.06 5.37
CA LEU A 170 17.50 51.93 6.34
C LEU A 170 18.98 52.01 6.02
#